data_96a4986c6331815e6108621e0be3e8b3
#
_entry.id   96a4986c6331815e6108621e0be3e8b3
#
_cell.length_a   1.000
_cell.length_b   1.000
_cell.length_c   1.000
_cell.angle_alpha   90.00
_cell.angle_beta   90.00
_cell.angle_gamma   90.00
#
_symmetry.space_group_name_H-M   'P 1'
#
loop_
_entity.id
_entity.type
_entity.pdbx_description
1 polymer ?
#
loop_
_entity_poly.entity_id
_entity_poly.type
_entity_poly.pdbx_seq_one_letter_code
_entity_poly.pdbx_strand_id
1 'polypeptide(L)'
;MLEYHLARVHQAKLVNSHILATSDTEIDKPIVKFCQLKKQPFFCGSESDVLSRFYHAALQTKATPDDIIVRLTGDCPLISATLIDEAITKHRQGDNSQYTHISLNYFPRGFDVEVFSMASLTKAYQNATKAAEREHVTLYLYTQPDCIIVPVETGQLDWHEFRLCVDESEDLQLATALIGLLGENWLNASPRKICQLLQQHPEIAQINAKIIQRAPH
;
A
#
# COMPACT_ATOMS: atom_id res chain seq x y z
N MET A 1 -6.32 13.13 -2.95
CA MET A 1 -5.46 11.94 -3.02
C MET A 1 -6.10 10.75 -2.34
N LEU A 2 -6.35 10.75 -1.04
CA LEU A 2 -6.92 9.61 -0.29
C LEU A 2 -8.26 9.08 -0.85
N GLU A 3 -9.12 9.96 -1.39
CA GLU A 3 -10.38 9.55 -2.03
C GLU A 3 -10.15 8.69 -3.29
N TYR A 4 -9.15 9.03 -4.10
CA TYR A 4 -8.75 8.22 -5.26
C TYR A 4 -8.23 6.84 -4.83
N HIS A 5 -7.35 6.81 -3.82
CA HIS A 5 -6.83 5.58 -3.24
C HIS A 5 -7.96 4.66 -2.78
N LEU A 6 -8.84 5.14 -1.90
CA LEU A 6 -9.95 4.36 -1.36
C LEU A 6 -10.92 3.89 -2.44
N ALA A 7 -11.26 4.75 -3.41
CA ALA A 7 -12.14 4.37 -4.50
C ALA A 7 -11.58 3.19 -5.31
N ARG A 8 -10.26 3.16 -5.54
CA ARG A 8 -9.59 2.06 -6.24
C ARG A 8 -9.47 0.81 -5.37
N VAL A 9 -9.18 0.94 -4.08
CA VAL A 9 -9.17 -0.19 -3.13
C VAL A 9 -10.53 -0.89 -3.09
N HIS A 10 -11.62 -0.13 -3.14
CA HIS A 10 -12.98 -0.68 -3.17
C HIS A 10 -13.30 -1.51 -4.43
N GLN A 11 -12.50 -1.45 -5.48
CA GLN A 11 -12.66 -2.31 -6.66
C GLN A 11 -12.02 -3.70 -6.48
N ALA A 12 -11.22 -3.92 -5.42
CA ALA A 12 -10.62 -5.22 -5.13
C ALA A 12 -11.71 -6.22 -4.69
N LYS A 13 -11.77 -7.36 -5.36
CA LYS A 13 -12.86 -8.34 -5.20
C LYS A 13 -12.62 -9.30 -4.04
N LEU A 14 -11.36 -9.47 -3.63
CA LEU A 14 -10.98 -10.39 -2.56
C LEU A 14 -10.84 -9.72 -1.19
N VAL A 15 -11.01 -8.40 -1.12
CA VAL A 15 -11.01 -7.62 0.12
C VAL A 15 -12.41 -7.61 0.72
N ASN A 16 -12.56 -8.15 1.94
CA ASN A 16 -13.85 -8.23 2.63
C ASN A 16 -14.16 -6.97 3.44
N SER A 17 -13.14 -6.34 4.03
CA SER A 17 -13.25 -5.11 4.80
C SER A 17 -11.97 -4.30 4.70
N HIS A 18 -12.06 -3.01 4.98
CA HIS A 18 -10.91 -2.12 5.02
C HIS A 18 -11.07 -1.12 6.15
N ILE A 19 -9.95 -0.72 6.73
CA ILE A 19 -9.87 0.27 7.79
C ILE A 19 -8.68 1.19 7.52
N LEU A 20 -8.87 2.49 7.69
CA LEU A 20 -7.81 3.47 7.56
C LEU A 20 -7.14 3.66 8.92
N ALA A 21 -5.84 3.40 9.02
CA ALA A 21 -5.04 3.56 10.22
C ALA A 21 -4.23 4.87 10.12
N THR A 22 -4.61 5.88 10.90
CA THR A 22 -3.94 7.19 10.94
C THR A 22 -3.37 7.49 12.33
N SER A 23 -2.57 8.55 12.46
CA SER A 23 -2.06 8.94 13.78
C SER A 23 -3.15 9.62 14.63
N ASP A 24 -2.92 9.68 15.93
CA ASP A 24 -3.76 10.42 16.89
C ASP A 24 -3.30 11.88 17.07
N THR A 25 -2.37 12.35 16.23
CA THR A 25 -1.82 13.71 16.27
C THR A 25 -2.75 14.73 15.64
N GLU A 26 -2.54 16.02 15.99
CA GLU A 26 -3.28 17.15 15.43
C GLU A 26 -3.16 17.24 13.90
N ILE A 27 -2.01 16.86 13.35
CA ILE A 27 -1.73 16.92 11.90
C ILE A 27 -2.69 16.02 11.12
N ASP A 28 -3.07 14.86 11.68
CA ASP A 28 -3.94 13.90 11.02
C ASP A 28 -5.46 14.14 11.25
N LYS A 29 -5.84 15.15 12.02
CA LYS A 29 -7.25 15.52 12.20
C LYS A 29 -8.01 15.72 10.88
N PRO A 30 -7.43 16.31 9.81
CA PRO A 30 -8.11 16.39 8.51
C PRO A 30 -8.45 15.02 7.94
N ILE A 31 -7.60 14.00 8.14
CA ILE A 31 -7.85 12.61 7.71
C ILE A 31 -9.01 12.03 8.50
N VAL A 32 -9.03 12.21 9.83
CA VAL A 32 -10.13 11.78 10.70
C VAL A 32 -11.46 12.40 10.26
N LYS A 33 -11.47 13.72 10.01
CA LYS A 33 -12.65 14.43 9.52
C LYS A 33 -13.12 13.89 8.17
N PHE A 34 -12.20 13.62 7.26
CA PHE A 34 -12.51 12.98 5.98
C PHE A 34 -13.18 11.62 6.18
N CYS A 35 -12.61 10.77 7.04
CA CYS A 35 -13.18 9.44 7.35
C CYS A 35 -14.60 9.54 7.92
N GLN A 36 -14.84 10.47 8.84
CA GLN A 36 -16.15 10.72 9.42
C GLN A 36 -17.17 11.14 8.36
N LEU A 37 -16.81 12.10 7.50
CA LEU A 37 -17.69 12.60 6.42
C LEU A 37 -18.02 11.51 5.39
N LYS A 38 -17.05 10.66 5.05
CA LYS A 38 -17.22 9.57 4.08
C LYS A 38 -17.74 8.28 4.70
N LYS A 39 -17.96 8.25 6.03
CA LYS A 39 -18.32 7.03 6.79
C LYS A 39 -17.32 5.89 6.57
N GLN A 40 -16.03 6.25 6.37
CA GLN A 40 -14.93 5.34 6.22
C GLN A 40 -14.51 4.81 7.60
N PRO A 41 -14.45 3.49 7.85
CA PRO A 41 -13.88 2.94 9.07
C PRO A 41 -12.43 3.41 9.25
N PHE A 42 -12.09 3.85 10.45
CA PHE A 42 -10.75 4.32 10.77
C PHE A 42 -10.34 3.98 12.21
N PHE A 43 -9.05 3.95 12.44
CA PHE A 43 -8.41 3.79 13.74
C PHE A 43 -7.35 4.89 13.89
N CYS A 44 -7.30 5.52 15.06
CA CYS A 44 -6.25 6.47 15.42
C CYS A 44 -5.32 5.84 16.46
N GLY A 45 -4.01 5.94 16.24
CA GLY A 45 -3.01 5.40 17.16
C GLY A 45 -1.68 6.11 17.03
N SER A 46 -0.64 5.55 17.65
CA SER A 46 0.69 6.17 17.74
C SER A 46 1.23 6.59 16.36
N GLU A 47 1.82 7.76 16.27
CA GLU A 47 2.54 8.25 15.10
C GLU A 47 3.83 7.44 14.88
N SER A 48 4.63 7.24 15.90
CA SER A 48 5.95 6.58 15.85
C SER A 48 5.87 5.05 15.88
N ASP A 49 4.84 4.47 16.55
CA ASP A 49 4.63 3.03 16.62
C ASP A 49 3.56 2.60 15.61
N VAL A 50 3.95 2.62 14.33
CA VAL A 50 3.07 2.28 13.21
C VAL A 50 2.61 0.82 13.27
N LEU A 51 3.48 -0.10 13.70
CA LEU A 51 3.14 -1.52 13.89
C LEU A 51 2.02 -1.69 14.91
N SER A 52 2.09 -1.01 16.06
CA SER A 52 1.02 -1.01 17.06
C SER A 52 -0.30 -0.49 16.45
N ARG A 53 -0.22 0.60 15.69
CA ARG A 53 -1.38 1.20 15.03
C ARG A 53 -2.05 0.23 14.05
N PHE A 54 -1.27 -0.46 13.21
CA PHE A 54 -1.78 -1.49 12.29
C PHE A 54 -2.40 -2.68 13.03
N TYR A 55 -1.73 -3.18 14.07
CA TYR A 55 -2.23 -4.28 14.88
C TYR A 55 -3.58 -3.97 15.52
N HIS A 56 -3.71 -2.82 16.18
CA HIS A 56 -4.97 -2.44 16.81
C HIS A 56 -6.07 -2.08 15.79
N ALA A 57 -5.72 -1.51 14.65
CA ALA A 57 -6.67 -1.31 13.54
C ALA A 57 -7.23 -2.65 13.04
N ALA A 58 -6.39 -3.67 12.86
CA ALA A 58 -6.83 -5.01 12.46
C ALA A 58 -7.73 -5.65 13.53
N LEU A 59 -7.39 -5.53 14.82
CA LEU A 59 -8.26 -6.00 15.91
C LEU A 59 -9.64 -5.33 15.91
N GLN A 60 -9.72 -4.04 15.59
CA GLN A 60 -11.01 -3.32 15.50
C GLN A 60 -11.93 -3.92 14.42
N THR A 61 -11.36 -4.51 13.36
CA THR A 61 -12.14 -5.24 12.34
C THR A 61 -12.56 -6.64 12.78
N LYS A 62 -12.19 -7.06 14.00
CA LYS A 62 -12.40 -8.41 14.55
C LYS A 62 -11.62 -9.49 13.78
N ALA A 63 -10.47 -9.13 13.21
CA ALA A 63 -9.61 -10.07 12.52
C ALA A 63 -9.16 -11.20 13.47
N THR A 64 -9.24 -12.42 12.99
CA THR A 64 -8.81 -13.66 13.65
C THR A 64 -7.41 -14.06 13.17
N PRO A 65 -6.67 -14.93 13.86
CA PRO A 65 -5.31 -15.32 13.45
C PRO A 65 -5.19 -15.83 12.01
N ASP A 66 -6.23 -16.44 11.47
CA ASP A 66 -6.27 -17.02 10.12
C ASP A 66 -6.66 -15.99 9.03
N ASP A 67 -7.07 -14.78 9.42
CA ASP A 67 -7.41 -13.75 8.46
C ASP A 67 -6.16 -13.19 7.78
N ILE A 68 -6.33 -12.86 6.50
CA ILE A 68 -5.30 -12.25 5.68
C ILE A 68 -5.37 -10.73 5.84
N ILE A 69 -4.23 -10.13 6.15
CA ILE A 69 -4.05 -8.68 6.24
C ILE A 69 -3.37 -8.21 4.96
N VAL A 70 -3.96 -7.19 4.34
CA VAL A 70 -3.36 -6.46 3.22
C VAL A 70 -2.95 -5.08 3.72
N ARG A 71 -1.65 -4.78 3.69
CA ARG A 71 -1.12 -3.47 4.02
C ARG A 71 -0.93 -2.65 2.76
N LEU A 72 -1.50 -1.46 2.78
CA LEU A 72 -1.35 -0.43 1.75
C LEU A 72 -0.91 0.87 2.43
N THR A 73 -0.25 1.75 1.68
CA THR A 73 0.11 3.10 2.14
C THR A 73 -0.79 4.14 1.48
N GLY A 74 -1.21 5.15 2.24
CA GLY A 74 -2.22 6.13 1.79
C GLY A 74 -1.73 7.14 0.76
N ASP A 75 -0.44 7.14 0.45
CA ASP A 75 0.26 7.98 -0.52
C ASP A 75 0.20 7.45 -1.96
N CYS A 76 -0.48 6.32 -2.21
CA CYS A 76 -0.56 5.63 -3.49
C CYS A 76 -1.93 5.81 -4.16
N PRO A 77 -2.26 6.98 -4.77
CA PRO A 77 -3.59 7.27 -5.30
C PRO A 77 -4.01 6.37 -6.46
N LEU A 78 -3.06 5.77 -7.16
CA LEU A 78 -3.27 4.90 -8.32
C LEU A 78 -3.07 3.40 -8.01
N ILE A 79 -3.10 3.02 -6.72
CA ILE A 79 -3.03 1.61 -6.32
C ILE A 79 -3.96 0.72 -7.16
N SER A 80 -3.53 -0.47 -7.51
CA SER A 80 -4.29 -1.34 -8.40
C SER A 80 -5.09 -2.41 -7.66
N ALA A 81 -6.41 -2.38 -7.82
CA ALA A 81 -7.29 -3.41 -7.28
C ALA A 81 -6.93 -4.82 -7.79
N THR A 82 -6.54 -4.93 -9.06
CA THR A 82 -6.14 -6.23 -9.64
C THR A 82 -4.84 -6.76 -9.04
N LEU A 83 -3.88 -5.89 -8.69
CA LEU A 83 -2.66 -6.31 -7.99
C LEU A 83 -2.94 -6.69 -6.53
N ILE A 84 -3.88 -6.02 -5.87
CA ILE A 84 -4.33 -6.42 -4.53
C ILE A 84 -4.90 -7.85 -4.59
N ASP A 85 -5.84 -8.12 -5.50
CA ASP A 85 -6.44 -9.45 -5.67
C ASP A 85 -5.41 -10.50 -6.07
N GLU A 86 -4.45 -10.16 -6.91
CA GLU A 86 -3.37 -11.06 -7.33
C GLU A 86 -2.45 -11.41 -6.14
N ALA A 87 -2.04 -10.42 -5.35
CA ALA A 87 -1.23 -10.63 -4.17
C ALA A 87 -1.94 -11.52 -3.13
N ILE A 88 -3.24 -11.29 -2.89
CA ILE A 88 -4.06 -12.13 -2.02
C ILE A 88 -4.14 -13.56 -2.58
N THR A 89 -4.39 -13.71 -3.89
CA THR A 89 -4.47 -15.03 -4.52
C THR A 89 -3.17 -15.80 -4.38
N LYS A 90 -2.05 -15.13 -4.61
CA LYS A 90 -0.72 -15.74 -4.47
C LYS A 90 -0.40 -16.10 -3.01
N HIS A 91 -0.78 -15.24 -2.08
CA HIS A 91 -0.63 -15.51 -0.64
C HIS A 91 -1.40 -16.74 -0.19
N ARG A 92 -2.62 -16.94 -0.70
CA ARG A 92 -3.48 -18.11 -0.37
C ARG A 92 -2.93 -19.46 -0.86
N GLN A 93 -1.91 -19.47 -1.71
CA GLN A 93 -1.26 -20.69 -2.20
C GLN A 93 -0.19 -21.22 -1.24
N GLY A 94 0.19 -20.45 -0.25
CA GLY A 94 1.17 -20.81 0.78
C GLY A 94 0.54 -21.01 2.16
N ASP A 95 1.34 -20.80 3.20
CA ASP A 95 0.94 -20.93 4.60
C ASP A 95 0.99 -19.57 5.35
N ASN A 96 0.65 -19.60 6.64
CA ASN A 96 0.61 -18.41 7.49
C ASN A 96 1.98 -17.77 7.79
N SER A 97 3.10 -18.42 7.46
CA SER A 97 4.46 -17.86 7.59
C SER A 97 4.88 -17.05 6.37
N GLN A 98 4.08 -17.06 5.32
CA GLN A 98 4.38 -16.39 4.06
C GLN A 98 4.17 -14.87 4.18
N TYR A 99 5.09 -14.12 3.59
CA TYR A 99 4.98 -12.69 3.31
C TYR A 99 4.97 -12.49 1.79
N THR A 100 3.87 -12.01 1.27
CA THR A 100 3.69 -11.76 -0.17
C THR A 100 3.72 -10.26 -0.43
N HIS A 101 4.43 -9.83 -1.47
CA HIS A 101 4.50 -8.42 -1.84
C HIS A 101 4.57 -8.22 -3.36
N ILE A 102 4.21 -7.02 -3.82
CA ILE A 102 4.46 -6.62 -5.20
C ILE A 102 5.95 -6.32 -5.36
N SER A 103 6.59 -6.95 -6.33
CA SER A 103 8.02 -6.75 -6.61
C SER A 103 8.27 -5.43 -7.32
N LEU A 104 8.95 -4.51 -6.65
CA LEU A 104 9.34 -3.22 -7.21
C LEU A 104 10.44 -3.33 -8.28
N ASN A 105 10.94 -4.52 -8.59
CA ASN A 105 11.77 -4.77 -9.77
C ASN A 105 10.94 -4.80 -11.06
N TYR A 106 9.63 -5.04 -10.96
CA TYR A 106 8.72 -5.20 -12.09
C TYR A 106 7.58 -4.19 -12.11
N PHE A 107 7.41 -3.43 -11.03
CA PHE A 107 6.34 -2.45 -10.88
C PHE A 107 6.86 -1.12 -10.33
N PRO A 108 6.24 0.00 -10.70
CA PRO A 108 6.52 1.29 -10.08
C PRO A 108 6.27 1.26 -8.57
N ARG A 109 7.04 2.04 -7.83
CA ARG A 109 6.63 2.44 -6.49
C ARG A 109 5.30 3.20 -6.56
N GLY A 110 4.37 2.87 -5.64
CA GLY A 110 2.98 3.34 -5.68
C GLY A 110 1.99 2.25 -6.11
N PHE A 111 2.51 1.06 -6.50
CA PHE A 111 1.76 -0.19 -6.55
C PHE A 111 2.12 -1.15 -5.41
N ASP A 112 2.67 -0.61 -4.34
CA ASP A 112 3.11 -1.35 -3.18
C ASP A 112 1.91 -2.02 -2.47
N VAL A 113 1.90 -3.35 -2.45
CA VAL A 113 0.94 -4.18 -1.73
C VAL A 113 1.71 -5.22 -0.94
N GLU A 114 1.41 -5.35 0.33
CA GLU A 114 1.98 -6.37 1.21
C GLU A 114 0.86 -7.21 1.81
N VAL A 115 1.04 -8.52 1.82
CA VAL A 115 0.04 -9.48 2.29
C VAL A 115 0.68 -10.47 3.26
N PHE A 116 0.07 -10.65 4.41
CA PHE A 116 0.51 -11.53 5.49
C PHE A 116 -0.68 -11.93 6.37
N SER A 117 -0.52 -12.91 7.25
CA SER A 117 -1.59 -13.33 8.17
C SER A 117 -1.71 -12.40 9.39
N MET A 118 -2.89 -12.36 10.01
CA MET A 118 -3.07 -11.70 11.31
C MET A 118 -2.20 -12.36 12.38
N ALA A 119 -1.96 -13.67 12.30
CA ALA A 119 -1.01 -14.37 13.18
C ALA A 119 0.41 -13.80 13.05
N SER A 120 0.88 -13.56 11.82
CA SER A 120 2.18 -12.93 11.55
C SER A 120 2.24 -11.49 12.10
N LEU A 121 1.18 -10.70 11.90
CA LEU A 121 1.10 -9.34 12.46
C LEU A 121 1.16 -9.36 13.99
N THR A 122 0.49 -10.32 14.62
CA THR A 122 0.52 -10.51 16.08
C THR A 122 1.92 -10.88 16.54
N LYS A 123 2.61 -11.81 15.86
CA LYS A 123 4.00 -12.20 16.14
C LYS A 123 4.94 -10.98 16.06
N ALA A 124 4.79 -10.15 15.00
CA ALA A 124 5.57 -8.92 14.85
C ALA A 124 5.29 -7.94 15.99
N TYR A 125 4.03 -7.67 16.30
CA TYR A 125 3.64 -6.75 17.38
C TYR A 125 4.23 -7.14 18.75
N GLN A 126 4.24 -8.44 19.06
CA GLN A 126 4.74 -8.96 20.33
C GLN A 126 6.27 -8.99 20.45
N ASN A 127 6.98 -9.12 19.32
CA ASN A 127 8.42 -9.42 19.35
C ASN A 127 9.30 -8.31 18.75
N ALA A 128 8.75 -7.40 17.93
CA ALA A 128 9.51 -6.29 17.36
C ALA A 128 9.92 -5.30 18.46
N THR A 129 11.24 -5.11 18.63
CA THR A 129 11.83 -4.25 19.66
C THR A 129 12.60 -3.06 19.11
N LYS A 130 13.05 -3.12 17.84
CA LYS A 130 13.80 -2.04 17.21
C LYS A 130 12.84 -0.96 16.70
N ALA A 131 13.25 0.30 16.80
CA ALA A 131 12.46 1.43 16.32
C ALA A 131 12.06 1.26 14.83
N ALA A 132 12.99 0.86 13.95
CA ALA A 132 12.72 0.60 12.55
C ALA A 132 11.67 -0.51 12.32
N GLU A 133 11.69 -1.58 13.14
CA GLU A 133 10.67 -2.65 13.04
C GLU A 133 9.28 -2.16 13.48
N ARG A 134 9.23 -1.23 14.46
CA ARG A 134 7.98 -0.62 14.94
C ARG A 134 7.43 0.39 13.92
N GLU A 135 8.29 1.10 13.22
CA GLU A 135 7.93 2.07 12.19
C GLU A 135 7.53 1.40 10.87
N HIS A 136 8.30 0.41 10.40
CA HIS A 136 8.11 -0.20 9.08
C HIS A 136 7.24 -1.47 9.08
N VAL A 137 6.41 -1.66 10.06
CA VAL A 137 5.35 -2.68 10.21
C VAL A 137 5.77 -4.11 9.83
N THR A 138 6.15 -4.32 8.57
CA THR A 138 6.48 -5.63 7.97
C THR A 138 7.98 -5.97 8.02
N LEU A 139 8.84 -5.01 8.39
CA LEU A 139 10.28 -5.22 8.48
C LEU A 139 10.63 -6.41 9.40
N TYR A 140 9.97 -6.51 10.54
CA TYR A 140 10.14 -7.65 11.44
C TYR A 140 9.83 -8.97 10.73
N LEU A 141 8.75 -9.03 9.92
CA LEU A 141 8.31 -10.27 9.28
C LEU A 141 9.34 -10.81 8.30
N TYR A 142 9.69 -10.01 7.28
CA TYR A 142 10.57 -10.47 6.19
C TYR A 142 12.06 -10.56 6.59
N THR A 143 12.43 -10.13 7.79
CA THR A 143 13.78 -10.34 8.34
C THR A 143 13.91 -11.61 9.17
N GLN A 144 12.80 -12.32 9.45
CA GLN A 144 12.85 -13.57 10.16
C GLN A 144 13.35 -14.70 9.25
N PRO A 145 14.20 -15.63 9.77
CA PRO A 145 14.77 -16.72 8.98
C PRO A 145 13.73 -17.76 8.53
N ASP A 146 12.58 -17.84 9.19
CA ASP A 146 11.45 -18.72 8.89
C ASP A 146 10.40 -18.08 7.97
N CYS A 147 10.57 -16.82 7.57
CA CYS A 147 9.65 -16.14 6.68
C CYS A 147 9.86 -16.56 5.21
N ILE A 148 8.79 -17.01 4.57
CA ILE A 148 8.79 -17.30 3.14
C ILE A 148 8.38 -16.03 2.39
N ILE A 149 9.32 -15.41 1.69
CA ILE A 149 9.07 -14.21 0.89
C ILE A 149 8.60 -14.62 -0.50
N VAL A 150 7.43 -14.12 -0.91
CA VAL A 150 6.78 -14.46 -2.18
C VAL A 150 6.49 -13.19 -2.98
N PRO A 151 7.37 -12.82 -3.94
CA PRO A 151 7.15 -11.64 -4.77
C PRO A 151 6.10 -11.90 -5.86
N VAL A 152 5.26 -10.90 -6.15
CA VAL A 152 4.43 -10.83 -7.37
C VAL A 152 5.24 -10.11 -8.44
N GLU A 153 5.50 -10.78 -9.57
CA GLU A 153 6.43 -10.35 -10.63
C GLU A 153 5.80 -10.34 -12.03
N THR A 154 4.49 -10.14 -12.09
CA THR A 154 3.71 -10.14 -13.35
C THR A 154 3.81 -8.85 -14.15
N GLY A 155 4.57 -7.86 -13.66
CA GLY A 155 4.87 -6.60 -14.34
C GLY A 155 5.92 -6.73 -15.43
N GLN A 156 6.57 -5.61 -15.75
CA GLN A 156 7.69 -5.54 -16.70
C GLN A 156 8.89 -4.84 -16.06
N LEU A 157 10.10 -5.27 -16.42
CA LEU A 157 11.34 -4.75 -15.82
C LEU A 157 11.52 -3.23 -15.98
N ASP A 158 11.08 -2.66 -17.11
CA ASP A 158 11.19 -1.23 -17.39
C ASP A 158 10.17 -0.36 -16.61
N TRP A 159 9.17 -0.97 -15.97
CA TRP A 159 8.18 -0.21 -15.20
C TRP A 159 8.71 0.29 -13.86
N HIS A 160 9.74 -0.34 -13.29
CA HIS A 160 10.33 0.07 -12.02
C HIS A 160 10.92 1.49 -12.03
N GLU A 161 11.19 2.04 -13.21
CA GLU A 161 11.71 3.40 -13.37
C GLU A 161 10.68 4.49 -13.05
N PHE A 162 9.39 4.14 -13.08
CA PHE A 162 8.31 5.08 -12.75
C PHE A 162 8.08 5.17 -11.24
N ARG A 163 7.62 6.34 -10.80
CA ARG A 163 7.26 6.61 -9.42
C ARG A 163 5.83 7.16 -9.36
N LEU A 164 4.93 6.47 -8.63
CA LEU A 164 3.49 6.77 -8.55
C LEU A 164 3.00 7.01 -7.11
N CYS A 165 3.86 6.91 -6.09
CA CYS A 165 3.56 7.38 -4.75
C CYS A 165 3.71 8.90 -4.67
N VAL A 166 3.03 9.55 -3.72
CA VAL A 166 2.96 11.02 -3.59
C VAL A 166 3.55 11.44 -2.26
N ASP A 167 4.84 11.80 -2.28
CA ASP A 167 5.56 12.35 -1.13
C ASP A 167 5.92 13.84 -1.35
N GLU A 168 6.12 14.25 -2.61
CA GLU A 168 6.53 15.60 -2.98
C GLU A 168 5.51 16.24 -3.93
N SER A 169 5.62 17.56 -4.14
CA SER A 169 4.68 18.32 -4.99
C SER A 169 4.67 17.84 -6.44
N GLU A 170 5.82 17.43 -6.97
CA GLU A 170 5.99 16.88 -8.32
C GLU A 170 5.29 15.52 -8.48
N ASP A 171 5.31 14.69 -7.43
CA ASP A 171 4.55 13.45 -7.43
C ASP A 171 3.04 13.71 -7.58
N LEU A 172 2.54 14.71 -6.85
CA LEU A 172 1.13 15.11 -6.96
C LEU A 172 0.79 15.67 -8.35
N GLN A 173 1.70 16.43 -8.96
CA GLN A 173 1.54 16.96 -10.33
C GLN A 173 1.47 15.80 -11.33
N LEU A 174 2.39 14.82 -11.26
CA LEU A 174 2.37 13.64 -12.11
C LEU A 174 1.07 12.86 -11.94
N ALA A 175 0.68 12.56 -10.70
CA ALA A 175 -0.55 11.81 -10.41
C ALA A 175 -1.78 12.54 -10.97
N THR A 176 -1.85 13.87 -10.85
CA THR A 176 -2.94 14.69 -11.37
C THR A 176 -2.99 14.65 -12.91
N ALA A 177 -1.85 14.82 -13.58
CA ALA A 177 -1.76 14.77 -15.03
C ALA A 177 -2.16 13.38 -15.55
N LEU A 178 -1.69 12.31 -14.91
CA LEU A 178 -1.98 10.94 -15.30
C LEU A 178 -3.47 10.57 -15.10
N ILE A 179 -4.07 11.01 -13.99
CA ILE A 179 -5.51 10.86 -13.77
C ILE A 179 -6.31 11.63 -14.85
N GLY A 180 -5.86 12.83 -15.22
CA GLY A 180 -6.45 13.59 -16.31
C GLY A 180 -6.41 12.86 -17.64
N LEU A 181 -5.29 12.23 -18.01
CA LEU A 181 -5.15 11.40 -19.21
C LEU A 181 -6.02 10.14 -19.18
N LEU A 182 -6.18 9.53 -18.02
CA LEU A 182 -7.03 8.36 -17.85
C LEU A 182 -8.53 8.71 -18.00
N GLY A 183 -8.91 9.96 -17.73
CA GLY A 183 -10.29 10.44 -17.79
C GLY A 183 -11.21 9.57 -16.93
N GLU A 184 -12.36 9.18 -17.44
CA GLU A 184 -13.33 8.33 -16.72
C GLU A 184 -12.80 6.93 -16.39
N ASN A 185 -11.75 6.47 -17.09
CA ASN A 185 -11.17 5.15 -16.86
C ASN A 185 -10.21 5.10 -15.66
N TRP A 186 -9.93 6.21 -14.98
CA TRP A 186 -8.96 6.27 -13.87
C TRP A 186 -9.25 5.25 -12.77
N LEU A 187 -10.53 4.98 -12.51
CA LEU A 187 -10.96 4.09 -11.42
C LEU A 187 -10.48 2.64 -11.63
N ASN A 188 -10.55 2.15 -12.87
CA ASN A 188 -10.27 0.75 -13.18
C ASN A 188 -9.02 0.56 -14.08
N ALA A 189 -8.22 1.61 -14.26
CA ALA A 189 -7.01 1.53 -15.06
C ALA A 189 -6.06 0.46 -14.51
N SER A 190 -5.67 -0.48 -15.35
CA SER A 190 -4.71 -1.52 -14.98
C SER A 190 -3.29 -0.96 -14.87
N PRO A 191 -2.37 -1.63 -14.13
CA PRO A 191 -0.97 -1.25 -14.07
C PRO A 191 -0.34 -1.11 -15.45
N ARG A 192 -0.63 -2.05 -16.36
CA ARG A 192 -0.17 -2.02 -17.76
C ARG A 192 -0.63 -0.74 -18.46
N LYS A 193 -1.90 -0.37 -18.34
CA LYS A 193 -2.44 0.84 -18.99
C LYS A 193 -1.76 2.11 -18.45
N ILE A 194 -1.56 2.18 -17.14
CA ILE A 194 -0.90 3.31 -16.47
C ILE A 194 0.56 3.44 -16.94
N CYS A 195 1.33 2.35 -16.92
CA CYS A 195 2.73 2.36 -17.35
C CYS A 195 2.87 2.65 -18.86
N GLN A 196 1.98 2.10 -19.70
CA GLN A 196 1.95 2.41 -21.13
C GLN A 196 1.68 3.90 -21.40
N LEU A 197 0.79 4.55 -20.63
CA LEU A 197 0.57 5.99 -20.76
C LEU A 197 1.84 6.78 -20.40
N LEU A 198 2.54 6.40 -19.34
CA LEU A 198 3.81 7.05 -18.98
C LEU A 198 4.90 6.86 -20.06
N GLN A 199 4.96 5.69 -20.69
CA GLN A 199 5.87 5.43 -21.83
C GLN A 199 5.51 6.27 -23.06
N GLN A 200 4.21 6.48 -23.32
CA GLN A 200 3.69 7.29 -24.43
C GLN A 200 3.79 8.80 -24.17
N HIS A 201 3.86 9.21 -22.90
CA HIS A 201 3.90 10.59 -22.45
C HIS A 201 5.15 10.83 -21.58
N PRO A 202 6.37 10.79 -22.16
CA PRO A 202 7.60 10.97 -21.41
C PRO A 202 7.69 12.32 -20.71
N GLU A 203 7.03 13.35 -21.22
CA GLU A 203 6.92 14.68 -20.59
C GLU A 203 6.21 14.61 -19.23
N ILE A 204 5.25 13.70 -19.05
CA ILE A 204 4.59 13.48 -17.76
C ILE A 204 5.48 12.63 -16.85
N ALA A 205 6.07 11.54 -17.37
CA ALA A 205 6.96 10.68 -16.60
C ALA A 205 8.17 11.44 -16.03
N GLN A 206 8.63 12.50 -16.72
CA GLN A 206 9.75 13.32 -16.29
C GLN A 206 9.42 14.32 -15.18
N ILE A 207 8.16 14.58 -14.86
CA ILE A 207 7.76 15.56 -13.85
C ILE A 207 8.44 15.27 -12.51
N ASN A 208 8.48 14.01 -12.09
CA ASN A 208 9.07 13.58 -10.81
C ASN A 208 10.32 12.69 -10.94
N ALA A 209 10.87 12.52 -12.13
CA ALA A 209 12.01 11.64 -12.39
C ALA A 209 13.28 11.98 -11.60
N LYS A 210 13.38 13.21 -11.07
CA LYS A 210 14.53 13.66 -10.26
C LYS A 210 14.36 13.39 -8.77
N ILE A 211 13.18 12.92 -8.33
CA ILE A 211 12.94 12.64 -6.92
C ILE A 211 13.66 11.35 -6.55
N ILE A 212 14.59 11.47 -5.61
CA ILE A 212 15.34 10.32 -5.09
C ILE A 212 14.48 9.68 -3.99
N GLN A 213 14.21 8.38 -4.14
CA GLN A 213 13.53 7.61 -3.11
C GLN A 213 14.40 7.56 -1.85
N ARG A 214 13.84 8.00 -0.72
CA ARG A 214 14.50 7.84 0.59
C ARG A 214 14.55 6.35 0.94
N ALA A 215 15.73 5.87 1.35
CA ALA A 215 15.84 4.53 1.91
C ALA A 215 15.07 4.47 3.25
N PRO A 216 14.47 3.33 3.60
CA PRO A 216 13.97 3.12 4.96
C PRO A 216 15.12 3.32 5.95
N HIS A 217 14.92 4.11 6.98
CA HIS A 217 15.91 4.39 8.04
C HIS A 217 16.07 3.22 9.00
#